data_30f77266f47ace8af7141650df185c0d
#
_entry.id   30f77266f47ace8af7141650df185c0d
#
_cell.length_a   1.000
_cell.length_b   1.000
_cell.length_c   1.000
_cell.angle_alpha   90.00
_cell.angle_beta   90.00
_cell.angle_gamma   90.00
#
_symmetry.space_group_name_H-M   'P 1'
#
loop_
_entity.id
_entity.type
_entity.pdbx_description
1 polymer ?
#
loop_
_entity_poly.entity_id
_entity_poly.type
_entity_poly.pdbx_seq_one_letter_code
_entity_poly.pdbx_strand_id
1 'polypeptide(L)'
;MSDLLAGAYLAKGTIGNVGTPGAPIATFSLVVVPSQHSVTGTVIITQAVQGPDSHIVVPVTGKIYAAGLGKFTQLVSLKGQYVHSVPPPAIGSFLAEFNAHFAIDNAWNGVGGFSYYQHNVENVPVAAAKNLQTELA
;
A
#
# COMPACT_ATOMS: atom_id res chain seq x y z
N MET A 1 27.76 -3.29 8.51
CA MET A 1 26.78 -2.29 8.16
C MET A 1 26.03 -2.60 6.91
N SER A 2 26.74 -2.96 5.86
CA SER A 2 26.05 -3.36 4.62
C SER A 2 25.13 -4.53 4.84
N ASP A 3 25.38 -5.35 5.85
CA ASP A 3 24.55 -6.52 6.10
C ASP A 3 23.12 -6.17 6.47
N LEU A 4 22.90 -5.00 7.10
CA LEU A 4 21.56 -4.59 7.46
C LEU A 4 20.68 -4.34 6.25
N LEU A 5 21.30 -3.96 5.14
CA LEU A 5 20.59 -3.69 3.90
C LEU A 5 20.72 -4.82 2.89
N ALA A 6 21.42 -5.90 3.25
CA ALA A 6 21.55 -7.04 2.35
C ALA A 6 20.17 -7.63 2.10
N GLY A 7 19.83 -7.83 0.84
CA GLY A 7 18.52 -8.34 0.46
C GLY A 7 17.41 -7.29 0.44
N ALA A 8 17.72 -6.04 0.79
CA ALA A 8 16.73 -4.98 0.69
C ALA A 8 16.35 -4.76 -0.78
N TYR A 9 15.07 -4.47 -1.01
CA TYR A 9 14.60 -4.28 -2.37
C TYR A 9 13.42 -3.32 -2.40
N LEU A 10 13.11 -2.83 -3.60
CA LEU A 10 11.95 -1.98 -3.84
C LEU A 10 10.79 -2.83 -4.32
N ALA A 11 9.60 -2.52 -3.83
CA ALA A 11 8.38 -3.16 -4.28
C ALA A 11 7.38 -2.08 -4.65
N LYS A 12 6.82 -2.17 -5.85
CA LYS A 12 5.83 -1.23 -6.35
C LYS A 12 4.65 -2.00 -6.91
N GLY A 13 3.47 -1.46 -6.73
CA GLY A 13 2.28 -2.10 -7.25
C GLY A 13 1.02 -1.40 -6.81
N THR A 14 -0.10 -2.10 -6.99
CA THR A 14 -1.42 -1.55 -6.67
C THR A 14 -2.21 -2.52 -5.82
N ILE A 15 -3.09 -1.96 -5.00
CA ILE A 15 -4.10 -2.70 -4.25
C ILE A 15 -5.45 -2.13 -4.68
N GLY A 16 -6.30 -2.94 -5.26
CA GLY A 16 -7.62 -2.49 -5.67
C GLY A 16 -8.08 -3.11 -6.97
N ASN A 17 -9.29 -2.77 -7.37
CA ASN A 17 -9.90 -3.24 -8.61
C ASN A 17 -9.59 -2.28 -9.74
N VAL A 18 -8.37 -2.37 -10.26
CA VAL A 18 -7.93 -1.54 -11.37
C VAL A 18 -8.85 -1.81 -12.58
N GLY A 19 -9.32 -0.72 -13.18
CA GLY A 19 -10.24 -0.84 -14.31
C GLY A 19 -11.71 -0.75 -13.93
N THR A 20 -12.04 -0.79 -12.65
CA THR A 20 -13.42 -0.59 -12.20
C THR A 20 -13.65 0.90 -11.96
N PRO A 21 -14.53 1.56 -12.71
CA PRO A 21 -14.75 3.00 -12.55
C PRO A 21 -15.17 3.35 -11.12
N GLY A 22 -14.54 4.39 -10.57
CA GLY A 22 -14.86 4.88 -9.24
C GLY A 22 -14.28 4.09 -8.09
N ALA A 23 -13.62 2.96 -8.34
CA ALA A 23 -13.02 2.19 -7.27
C ALA A 23 -11.76 2.88 -6.76
N PRO A 24 -11.56 2.95 -5.44
CA PRO A 24 -10.31 3.50 -4.92
C PRO A 24 -9.17 2.53 -5.16
N ILE A 25 -8.03 3.07 -5.57
CA ILE A 25 -6.83 2.29 -5.83
C ILE A 25 -5.70 2.84 -4.97
N ALA A 26 -5.03 1.95 -4.24
CA ALA A 26 -3.85 2.30 -3.48
C ALA A 26 -2.62 1.85 -4.25
N THR A 27 -1.77 2.81 -4.63
CA THR A 27 -0.53 2.54 -5.34
C THR A 27 0.61 2.63 -4.34
N PHE A 28 1.37 1.55 -4.18
CA PHE A 28 2.43 1.52 -3.18
C PHE A 28 3.81 1.55 -3.83
N SER A 29 4.74 2.19 -3.12
CA SER A 29 6.17 2.19 -3.43
C SER A 29 6.88 1.97 -2.10
N LEU A 30 7.48 0.81 -1.93
CA LEU A 30 7.97 0.36 -0.64
C LEU A 30 9.43 -0.07 -0.74
N VAL A 31 10.18 0.19 0.34
CA VAL A 31 11.48 -0.40 0.56
C VAL A 31 11.30 -1.53 1.57
N VAL A 32 11.69 -2.72 1.18
CA VAL A 32 11.53 -3.91 2.00
C VAL A 32 12.90 -4.34 2.50
N VAL A 33 13.02 -4.53 3.81
CA VAL A 33 14.24 -5.03 4.45
C VAL A 33 13.90 -6.34 5.13
N PRO A 34 14.03 -7.47 4.43
CA PRO A 34 13.56 -8.75 4.97
C PRO A 34 14.24 -9.17 6.26
N SER A 35 15.54 -8.85 6.41
CA SER A 35 16.28 -9.23 7.62
C SER A 35 15.72 -8.58 8.87
N GLN A 36 15.00 -7.48 8.73
CA GLN A 36 14.38 -6.77 9.85
C GLN A 36 12.87 -6.87 9.84
N HIS A 37 12.31 -7.62 8.90
CA HIS A 37 10.85 -7.72 8.72
C HIS A 37 10.20 -6.35 8.58
N SER A 38 10.91 -5.39 8.00
CA SER A 38 10.41 -4.02 7.95
C SER A 38 10.10 -3.59 6.52
N VAL A 39 9.09 -2.75 6.41
CA VAL A 39 8.64 -2.16 5.15
C VAL A 39 8.38 -0.69 5.41
N THR A 40 8.92 0.18 4.56
CA THR A 40 8.66 1.62 4.64
C THR A 40 8.47 2.17 3.25
N GLY A 41 7.70 3.23 3.15
CA GLY A 41 7.51 3.87 1.85
C GLY A 41 6.31 4.78 1.81
N THR A 42 5.65 4.80 0.67
CA THR A 42 4.55 5.71 0.41
C THR A 42 3.42 4.97 -0.31
N VAL A 43 2.21 5.29 0.06
CA VAL A 43 1.01 4.82 -0.63
C VAL A 43 0.26 6.05 -1.15
N ILE A 44 -0.17 5.98 -2.40
CA ILE A 44 -0.99 7.03 -3.01
C ILE A 44 -2.35 6.43 -3.31
N ILE A 45 -3.38 6.98 -2.71
CA ILE A 45 -4.75 6.52 -2.93
C ILE A 45 -5.39 7.44 -3.95
N THR A 46 -5.93 6.88 -5.02
CA THR A 46 -6.62 7.64 -6.05
C THR A 46 -8.02 7.09 -6.22
N GLN A 47 -8.96 7.99 -6.48
CA GLN A 47 -10.34 7.63 -6.72
C GLN A 47 -10.98 8.71 -7.59
N ALA A 48 -11.85 8.30 -8.51
CA ALA A 48 -12.52 9.22 -9.41
C ALA A 48 -13.70 9.88 -8.71
N VAL A 49 -13.39 10.76 -7.75
CA VAL A 49 -14.37 11.55 -7.01
C VAL A 49 -13.86 12.99 -6.96
N GLN A 50 -14.72 13.91 -6.60
CA GLN A 50 -14.30 15.29 -6.39
C GLN A 50 -13.91 15.49 -4.94
N GLY A 51 -13.01 16.46 -4.72
CA GLY A 51 -12.61 16.82 -3.38
C GLY A 51 -11.31 16.19 -2.95
N PRO A 52 -10.98 16.32 -1.66
CA PRO A 52 -9.65 15.91 -1.17
C PRO A 52 -9.39 14.41 -1.24
N ASP A 53 -10.42 13.58 -1.29
CA ASP A 53 -10.23 12.14 -1.32
C ASP A 53 -9.85 11.62 -2.70
N SER A 54 -9.79 12.48 -3.73
CA SER A 54 -9.42 12.05 -5.07
C SER A 54 -7.95 11.69 -5.20
N HIS A 55 -7.10 12.21 -4.30
CA HIS A 55 -5.66 11.95 -4.35
C HIS A 55 -5.08 12.15 -2.96
N ILE A 56 -4.67 11.06 -2.33
CA ILE A 56 -4.17 11.08 -0.96
C ILE A 56 -2.80 10.43 -0.94
N VAL A 57 -1.81 11.11 -0.38
CA VAL A 57 -0.45 10.59 -0.24
C VAL A 57 -0.20 10.28 1.22
N VAL A 58 0.18 9.04 1.51
CA VAL A 58 0.37 8.56 2.88
C VAL A 58 1.75 7.95 3.03
N PRO A 59 2.61 8.49 3.88
CA PRO A 59 3.83 7.78 4.27
C PRO A 59 3.43 6.59 5.15
N VAL A 60 4.03 5.44 4.89
CA VAL A 60 3.66 4.21 5.60
C VAL A 60 4.88 3.48 6.14
N THR A 61 4.64 2.74 7.20
CA THR A 61 5.59 1.78 7.75
C THR A 61 4.85 0.49 8.02
N GLY A 62 5.58 -0.61 8.08
CA GLY A 62 4.91 -1.87 8.35
C GLY A 62 5.85 -3.02 8.53
N LYS A 63 5.29 -4.21 8.44
CA LYS A 63 5.98 -5.47 8.66
C LYS A 63 5.71 -6.41 7.52
N ILE A 64 6.69 -7.29 7.28
CA ILE A 64 6.55 -8.36 6.30
C ILE A 64 7.02 -9.66 6.95
N TYR A 65 6.23 -10.72 6.80
CA TYR A 65 6.54 -12.00 7.41
C TYR A 65 6.29 -13.11 6.42
N ALA A 66 7.07 -14.19 6.56
CA ALA A 66 6.83 -15.40 5.79
C ALA A 66 5.50 -16.02 6.19
N ALA A 67 4.81 -16.58 5.23
CA ALA A 67 3.53 -17.24 5.43
C ALA A 67 3.53 -18.58 4.69
N GLY A 68 2.79 -19.53 5.23
CA GLY A 68 2.61 -20.83 4.59
C GLY A 68 1.16 -21.03 4.19
N LEU A 69 0.61 -20.07 3.43
CA LEU A 69 -0.81 -20.07 3.09
C LEU A 69 -1.01 -20.43 1.62
N GLY A 70 -0.73 -21.69 1.28
CA GLY A 70 -0.91 -22.13 -0.10
C GLY A 70 0.04 -21.41 -1.04
N LYS A 71 -0.51 -20.69 -2.00
CA LYS A 71 0.29 -19.98 -2.98
C LYS A 71 0.91 -18.69 -2.45
N PHE A 72 0.47 -18.23 -1.29
CA PHE A 72 1.01 -16.99 -0.73
C PHE A 72 2.15 -17.32 0.20
N THR A 73 3.27 -16.62 0.00
CA THR A 73 4.49 -16.87 0.75
C THR A 73 4.80 -15.77 1.76
N GLN A 74 4.12 -14.62 1.69
CA GLN A 74 4.41 -13.49 2.55
C GLN A 74 3.13 -12.76 2.93
N LEU A 75 3.13 -12.20 4.14
CA LEU A 75 2.07 -11.34 4.63
C LEU A 75 2.66 -9.96 4.90
N VAL A 76 1.98 -8.93 4.45
CA VAL A 76 2.41 -7.55 4.62
C VAL A 76 1.34 -6.76 5.34
N SER A 77 1.77 -5.96 6.30
CA SER A 77 0.89 -5.07 7.06
C SER A 77 1.49 -3.68 7.05
N LEU A 78 0.72 -2.70 6.64
CA LEU A 78 1.16 -1.29 6.54
C LEU A 78 0.25 -0.41 7.37
N LYS A 79 0.82 0.68 7.90
CA LYS A 79 0.03 1.70 8.58
C LYS A 79 0.67 3.07 8.35
N GLY A 80 -0.16 4.10 8.41
CA GLY A 80 0.30 5.46 8.26
C GLY A 80 -0.78 6.45 8.68
N GLN A 81 -0.45 7.71 8.58
CA GLN A 81 -1.37 8.79 8.89
C GLN A 81 -1.26 9.86 7.82
N TYR A 82 -2.35 10.54 7.57
CA TYR A 82 -2.37 11.67 6.66
C TYR A 82 -3.37 12.71 7.15
N VAL A 83 -3.23 13.94 6.67
CA VAL A 83 -4.14 15.02 7.03
C VAL A 83 -5.36 14.96 6.12
N HIS A 84 -6.52 14.79 6.74
CA HIS A 84 -7.79 14.79 6.02
C HIS A 84 -8.42 16.17 6.13
N SER A 85 -8.70 16.79 5.00
CA SER A 85 -9.32 18.11 4.95
C SER A 85 -10.83 17.98 4.88
N VAL A 86 -11.51 18.76 5.72
CA VAL A 86 -12.96 18.76 5.74
C VAL A 86 -13.46 19.59 4.55
N PRO A 87 -14.40 19.07 3.75
CA PRO A 87 -14.89 19.82 2.60
C PRO A 87 -15.72 21.04 3.01
N PRO A 88 -15.72 22.09 2.18
CA PRO A 88 -16.55 23.27 2.45
C PRO A 88 -18.05 22.89 2.52
N PRO A 89 -18.86 23.67 3.28
CA PRO A 89 -18.50 24.91 3.95
C PRO A 89 -17.82 24.75 5.29
N ALA A 90 -17.61 23.53 5.77
CA ALA A 90 -16.89 23.32 7.01
C ALA A 90 -15.42 23.67 6.82
N ILE A 91 -14.75 24.03 7.90
CA ILE A 91 -13.34 24.40 7.89
C ILE A 91 -12.62 23.52 8.91
N GLY A 92 -11.47 23.00 8.51
CA GLY A 92 -10.63 22.26 9.43
C GLY A 92 -10.00 21.05 8.77
N SER A 93 -9.17 20.39 9.57
CA SER A 93 -8.52 19.16 9.17
C SER A 93 -8.22 18.34 10.41
N PHE A 94 -7.98 17.06 10.20
CA PHE A 94 -7.60 16.16 11.30
C PHE A 94 -6.75 15.05 10.73
N LEU A 95 -6.05 14.33 11.62
CA LEU A 95 -5.27 13.18 11.19
C LEU A 95 -6.18 11.98 11.00
N ALA A 96 -6.09 11.39 9.83
CA ALA A 96 -6.79 10.15 9.51
C ALA A 96 -5.77 9.02 9.40
N GLU A 97 -6.20 7.82 9.75
CA GLU A 97 -5.32 6.66 9.72
C GLU A 97 -5.51 5.86 8.46
N PHE A 98 -4.39 5.33 7.97
CA PHE A 98 -4.36 4.40 6.85
C PHE A 98 -3.83 3.07 7.35
N ASN A 99 -4.49 1.98 6.97
CA ASN A 99 -4.04 0.62 7.25
C ASN A 99 -4.21 -0.21 6.01
N ALA A 100 -3.27 -1.14 5.79
CA ALA A 100 -3.37 -2.08 4.68
C ALA A 100 -2.82 -3.41 5.12
N HIS A 101 -3.35 -4.48 4.54
CA HIS A 101 -2.88 -5.83 4.80
C HIS A 101 -3.06 -6.63 3.53
N PHE A 102 -2.09 -7.46 3.21
CA PHE A 102 -2.22 -8.30 2.02
C PHE A 102 -1.33 -9.52 2.09
N ALA A 103 -1.76 -10.56 1.41
CA ALA A 103 -1.01 -11.79 1.25
C ALA A 103 -0.53 -11.86 -0.19
N ILE A 104 0.76 -12.13 -0.37
CA ILE A 104 1.38 -12.07 -1.68
C ILE A 104 2.28 -13.28 -1.92
N ASP A 105 2.55 -13.54 -3.20
CA ASP A 105 3.57 -14.49 -3.60
C ASP A 105 4.92 -13.77 -3.74
N ASN A 106 5.93 -14.48 -4.22
CA ASN A 106 7.26 -13.89 -4.34
C ASN A 106 7.35 -12.79 -5.40
N ALA A 107 6.38 -12.72 -6.30
CA ALA A 107 6.33 -11.68 -7.31
C ALA A 107 5.48 -10.49 -6.89
N TRP A 108 5.01 -10.46 -5.64
CA TRP A 108 4.18 -9.39 -5.09
C TRP A 108 2.80 -9.30 -5.73
N ASN A 109 2.27 -10.45 -6.12
CA ASN A 109 0.88 -10.55 -6.56
C ASN A 109 0.07 -11.34 -5.53
N GLY A 110 -1.13 -10.89 -5.27
CA GLY A 110 -1.95 -11.58 -4.28
C GLY A 110 -3.28 -10.90 -4.05
N VAL A 111 -3.69 -10.88 -2.80
CA VAL A 111 -4.99 -10.34 -2.41
C VAL A 111 -4.85 -9.63 -1.07
N GLY A 112 -5.64 -8.59 -0.88
CA GLY A 112 -5.63 -7.87 0.39
C GLY A 112 -6.67 -6.78 0.43
N GLY A 113 -6.40 -5.76 1.26
CA GLY A 113 -7.29 -4.65 1.43
C GLY A 113 -6.61 -3.49 2.11
N PHE A 114 -7.32 -2.38 2.15
CA PHE A 114 -6.84 -1.18 2.84
C PHE A 114 -8.03 -0.37 3.36
N SER A 115 -7.76 0.42 4.38
CA SER A 115 -8.76 1.33 4.93
C SER A 115 -8.14 2.69 5.16
N TYR A 116 -8.93 3.72 4.95
CA TYR A 116 -8.54 5.10 5.20
C TYR A 116 -9.79 5.91 5.53
N TYR A 117 -9.69 6.76 6.55
CA TYR A 117 -10.80 7.53 7.06
C TYR A 117 -12.02 6.61 7.30
N GLN A 118 -13.10 6.79 6.57
CA GLN A 118 -14.31 5.96 6.69
C GLN A 118 -14.45 4.96 5.55
N HIS A 119 -13.41 4.80 4.74
CA HIS A 119 -13.43 3.88 3.61
C HIS A 119 -12.75 2.58 3.98
N ASN A 120 -13.32 1.48 3.51
CA ASN A 120 -12.78 0.15 3.75
C ASN A 120 -12.90 -0.66 2.46
N VAL A 121 -11.76 -1.12 1.94
CA VAL A 121 -11.67 -1.90 0.71
C VAL A 121 -11.05 -3.24 1.06
N GLU A 122 -11.77 -4.34 0.79
CA GLU A 122 -11.27 -5.66 1.14
C GLU A 122 -11.46 -6.64 -0.01
N ASN A 123 -10.67 -7.71 0.03
CA ASN A 123 -10.73 -8.79 -0.95
C ASN A 123 -10.48 -8.28 -2.37
N VAL A 124 -9.50 -7.42 -2.52
CA VAL A 124 -9.13 -6.86 -3.82
C VAL A 124 -7.76 -7.36 -4.24
N PRO A 125 -7.48 -7.36 -5.55
CA PRO A 125 -6.19 -7.84 -6.03
C PRO A 125 -5.05 -6.93 -5.61
N VAL A 126 -3.90 -7.55 -5.36
CA VAL A 126 -2.61 -6.88 -5.22
C VAL A 126 -1.80 -7.29 -6.44
N ALA A 127 -1.31 -6.30 -7.17
CA ALA A 127 -0.58 -6.56 -8.41
C ALA A 127 0.71 -5.76 -8.44
N ALA A 128 1.82 -6.45 -8.69
CA ALA A 128 3.11 -5.80 -8.83
C ALA A 128 3.16 -4.97 -10.11
N ALA A 129 3.93 -3.87 -10.08
CA ALA A 129 4.14 -3.05 -11.25
C ALA A 129 4.92 -3.85 -12.29
N LYS A 130 4.49 -3.77 -13.55
CA LYS A 130 5.06 -4.61 -14.60
C LYS A 130 6.50 -4.29 -14.94
N ASN A 131 6.89 -3.05 -14.76
CA ASN A 131 8.23 -2.60 -15.13
C ASN A 131 9.21 -2.57 -13.96
N LEU A 132 8.83 -3.21 -12.84
CA LEU A 132 9.65 -3.17 -11.65
C LEU A 132 11.05 -3.72 -11.89
N GLN A 133 11.15 -4.87 -12.55
CA GLN A 133 12.43 -5.49 -12.81
C GLN A 133 13.29 -4.66 -13.76
N THR A 134 12.67 -4.02 -14.72
CA THR A 134 13.39 -3.16 -15.64
C THR A 134 14.01 -1.98 -14.90
N GLU A 135 13.31 -1.43 -13.94
CA GLU A 135 13.84 -0.31 -13.17
C GLU A 135 15.00 -0.72 -12.30
N LEU A 136 15.03 -1.95 -11.84
CA LEU A 136 16.09 -2.44 -10.98
C LEU A 136 17.27 -3.01 -11.75
N ALA A 137 17.09 -3.32 -12.99
CA ALA A 137 18.17 -3.81 -13.84
C ALA A 137 19.01 -2.65 -14.40
#